data_a65b98a449342d65ee178f9b40daa19e
#
_entry.id   a65b98a449342d65ee178f9b40daa19e
#
_cell.length_a   1.000
_cell.length_b   1.000
_cell.length_c   1.000
_cell.angle_alpha   90.00
_cell.angle_beta   90.00
_cell.angle_gamma   90.00
#
_symmetry.space_group_name_H-M   'P 1'
#
loop_
_entity.id
_entity.type
_entity.pdbx_description
1 polymer ?
#
loop_
_entity_poly.entity_id
_entity_poly.type
_entity_poly.pdbx_seq_one_letter_code
_entity_poly.pdbx_strand_id
1 'polypeptide(L)'
;TSQELLTGVVRLMYREPNDLHLILPPKGQRLMADKDLIEQVLINLIKNARENDATDIRISAGLSSGERPYIRIEDNGTGIEQEVLDRIFIPFFTTKPTGSGIGLTISRQIMHLHRGTITVSSEPGKGSIFTLLFPGVF
;
A
#
# COMPACT_ATOMS: atom_id res chain seq x y z
N THR A 1 2.93 11.30 12.87
CA THR A 1 4.09 10.44 12.58
C THR A 1 3.66 9.23 11.75
N SER A 2 4.63 8.58 11.10
CA SER A 2 4.36 7.35 10.37
C SER A 2 3.79 6.27 11.28
N GLN A 3 4.30 6.17 12.50
CA GLN A 3 3.81 5.18 13.46
C GLN A 3 2.34 5.39 13.82
N GLU A 4 1.93 6.63 14.06
CA GLU A 4 0.54 6.97 14.36
C GLU A 4 -0.37 6.62 13.21
N LEU A 5 0.03 6.97 11.99
CA LEU A 5 -0.72 6.70 10.78
C LEU A 5 -0.93 5.19 10.59
N LEU A 6 0.15 4.42 10.62
CA LEU A 6 0.07 2.98 10.41
C LEU A 6 -0.72 2.28 11.51
N THR A 7 -0.52 2.67 12.75
CA THR A 7 -1.27 2.11 13.89
C THR A 7 -2.76 2.36 13.73
N GLY A 8 -3.13 3.56 13.30
CA GLY A 8 -4.54 3.91 13.06
C GLY A 8 -5.17 3.08 11.96
N VAL A 9 -4.45 2.88 10.84
CA VAL A 9 -4.95 2.08 9.72
C VAL A 9 -5.11 0.61 10.12
N VAL A 10 -4.14 0.05 10.82
CA VAL A 10 -4.23 -1.35 11.28
C VAL A 10 -5.42 -1.55 12.20
N ARG A 11 -5.65 -0.60 13.13
CA ARG A 11 -6.80 -0.66 14.02
C ARG A 11 -8.12 -0.60 13.25
N LEU A 12 -8.20 0.29 12.27
CA LEU A 12 -9.41 0.47 11.45
C LEU A 12 -9.72 -0.75 10.60
N MET A 13 -8.68 -1.40 10.06
CA MET A 13 -8.83 -2.52 9.13
C MET A 13 -8.72 -3.89 9.78
N TYR A 14 -8.60 -3.95 11.11
CA TYR A 14 -8.52 -5.20 11.85
C TYR A 14 -9.74 -6.09 11.59
N ARG A 15 -9.51 -7.38 11.42
CA ARG A 15 -10.57 -8.40 11.35
C ARG A 15 -10.07 -9.74 11.91
N GLU A 16 -10.99 -10.65 12.22
CA GLU A 16 -10.68 -11.99 12.65
C GLU A 16 -10.88 -13.00 11.51
N PRO A 17 -9.97 -13.95 11.26
CA PRO A 17 -8.64 -14.03 11.89
C PRO A 17 -7.75 -12.86 11.47
N ASN A 18 -6.83 -12.47 12.35
CA ASN A 18 -5.99 -11.33 12.09
C ASN A 18 -5.00 -11.60 10.95
N ASP A 19 -5.12 -10.86 9.86
CA ASP A 19 -4.25 -10.96 8.70
C ASP A 19 -3.24 -9.81 8.59
N LEU A 20 -3.33 -8.81 9.49
CA LEU A 20 -2.49 -7.63 9.43
C LEU A 20 -1.35 -7.69 10.45
N HIS A 21 -0.14 -7.44 9.99
CA HIS A 21 1.06 -7.39 10.82
C HIS A 21 1.78 -6.07 10.59
N LEU A 22 1.93 -5.29 11.64
CA LEU A 22 2.60 -4.00 11.58
C LEU A 22 4.03 -4.15 12.07
N ILE A 23 4.99 -3.76 11.22
CA ILE A 23 6.39 -3.62 11.61
C ILE A 23 6.58 -2.13 11.89
N LEU A 24 6.79 -1.78 13.16
CA LEU A 24 6.86 -0.39 13.57
C LEU A 24 8.04 0.32 12.91
N PRO A 25 7.81 1.53 12.36
CA PRO A 25 8.89 2.34 11.84
C PRO A 25 9.73 2.91 12.99
N PRO A 26 10.93 3.44 12.69
CA PRO A 26 11.72 4.13 13.70
C PRO A 26 10.89 5.19 14.41
N LYS A 27 11.05 5.26 15.74
CA LYS A 27 10.30 6.19 16.54
C LYS A 27 10.62 7.63 16.13
N GLY A 28 9.58 8.44 15.95
CA GLY A 28 9.76 9.82 15.54
C GLY A 28 9.95 10.06 14.04
N GLN A 29 9.90 8.99 13.22
CA GLN A 29 9.94 9.17 11.77
C GLN A 29 8.76 10.03 11.33
N ARG A 30 9.05 11.09 10.62
CA ARG A 30 8.03 12.02 10.11
C ARG A 30 7.71 11.76 8.65
N LEU A 31 6.47 12.00 8.31
CA LEU A 31 5.95 11.88 6.97
C LEU A 31 5.22 13.18 6.64
N MET A 32 5.71 13.91 5.63
CA MET A 32 5.05 15.12 5.15
C MET A 32 3.93 14.73 4.20
N ALA A 33 2.75 14.50 4.75
CA ALA A 33 1.63 13.99 3.97
C ALA A 33 0.30 14.34 4.62
N ASP A 34 -0.74 14.40 3.79
CA ASP A 34 -2.11 14.51 4.26
C ASP A 34 -2.52 13.15 4.83
N LYS A 35 -2.78 13.13 6.13
CA LYS A 35 -3.10 11.90 6.85
C LYS A 35 -4.30 11.17 6.24
N ASP A 36 -5.38 11.88 5.97
CA ASP A 36 -6.61 11.27 5.48
C ASP A 36 -6.43 10.68 4.08
N LEU A 37 -5.70 11.37 3.21
CA LEU A 37 -5.43 10.89 1.87
C LEU A 37 -4.52 9.65 1.88
N ILE A 38 -3.49 9.64 2.70
CA ILE A 38 -2.60 8.48 2.78
C ILE A 38 -3.30 7.30 3.45
N GLU A 39 -4.15 7.53 4.44
CA GLU A 39 -4.99 6.47 5.00
C GLU A 39 -5.83 5.84 3.89
N GLN A 40 -6.39 6.63 3.00
CA GLN A 40 -7.20 6.12 1.88
C GLN A 40 -6.38 5.21 0.97
N VAL A 41 -5.14 5.58 0.66
CA VAL A 41 -4.24 4.74 -0.13
C VAL A 41 -4.00 3.40 0.57
N LEU A 42 -3.68 3.44 1.86
CA LEU A 42 -3.39 2.23 2.63
C LEU A 42 -4.61 1.32 2.72
N ILE A 43 -5.79 1.88 2.95
CA ILE A 43 -7.04 1.13 2.98
C ILE A 43 -7.27 0.43 1.63
N ASN A 44 -7.08 1.15 0.53
CA ASN A 44 -7.24 0.59 -0.81
C ASN A 44 -6.29 -0.58 -1.05
N LEU A 45 -5.03 -0.45 -0.62
CA LEU A 45 -4.04 -1.51 -0.81
C LEU A 45 -4.34 -2.74 0.06
N ILE A 46 -4.81 -2.53 1.29
CA ILE A 46 -5.20 -3.64 2.17
C ILE A 46 -6.40 -4.38 1.58
N LYS A 47 -7.41 -3.66 1.12
CA LYS A 47 -8.57 -4.26 0.47
C LYS A 47 -8.17 -5.06 -0.77
N ASN A 48 -7.26 -4.50 -1.56
CA ASN A 48 -6.74 -5.18 -2.75
C ASN A 48 -6.05 -6.50 -2.40
N ALA A 49 -5.23 -6.50 -1.35
CA ALA A 49 -4.57 -7.71 -0.89
C ALA A 49 -5.59 -8.77 -0.45
N ARG A 50 -6.60 -8.38 0.32
CA ARG A 50 -7.65 -9.29 0.76
C ARG A 50 -8.48 -9.85 -0.39
N GLU A 51 -8.75 -9.05 -1.41
CA GLU A 51 -9.43 -9.49 -2.63
C GLU A 51 -8.58 -10.50 -3.42
N ASN A 52 -7.27 -10.49 -3.25
CA ASN A 52 -6.35 -11.44 -3.85
C ASN A 52 -6.03 -12.62 -2.91
N ASP A 53 -6.92 -12.89 -1.97
CA ASP A 53 -6.86 -14.04 -1.06
C ASP A 53 -5.65 -14.03 -0.12
N ALA A 54 -5.11 -12.86 0.19
CA ALA A 54 -4.03 -12.76 1.16
C ALA A 54 -4.50 -13.12 2.56
N THR A 55 -3.70 -13.92 3.26
CA THR A 55 -3.92 -14.29 4.66
C THR A 55 -2.90 -13.65 5.59
N ASP A 56 -1.86 -13.05 5.03
CA ASP A 56 -0.80 -12.37 5.76
C ASP A 56 -0.44 -11.10 5.01
N ILE A 57 -0.66 -9.95 5.64
CA ILE A 57 -0.38 -8.64 5.07
C ILE A 57 0.53 -7.92 6.04
N ARG A 58 1.73 -7.56 5.58
CA ARG A 58 2.74 -6.88 6.39
C ARG A 58 2.85 -5.43 5.97
N ILE A 59 2.75 -4.53 6.94
CA ILE A 59 2.84 -3.10 6.73
C ILE A 59 4.08 -2.60 7.45
N SER A 60 4.98 -1.95 6.72
CA SER A 60 6.21 -1.41 7.30
C SER A 60 6.49 -0.02 6.75
N ALA A 61 7.34 0.72 7.44
CA ALA A 61 7.79 2.04 7.01
C ALA A 61 9.26 2.20 7.36
N GLY A 62 9.95 3.04 6.61
CA GLY A 62 11.37 3.29 6.82
C GLY A 62 11.88 4.41 5.94
N LEU A 63 13.20 4.49 5.81
CA LEU A 63 13.88 5.43 4.93
C LEU A 63 14.64 4.68 3.86
N SER A 64 14.49 5.12 2.61
CA SER A 64 15.25 4.58 1.49
C SER A 64 16.69 5.12 1.53
N SER A 65 17.55 4.62 0.60
CA SER A 65 18.94 5.04 0.50
C SER A 65 19.12 6.54 0.29
N GLY A 66 18.13 7.25 -0.26
CA GLY A 66 18.15 8.70 -0.41
C GLY A 66 17.50 9.45 0.74
N GLU A 67 17.32 8.81 1.90
CA GLU A 67 16.61 9.36 3.05
C GLU A 67 15.17 9.76 2.75
N ARG A 68 14.56 9.10 1.75
CA ARG A 68 13.17 9.32 1.40
C ARG A 68 12.28 8.37 2.21
N PRO A 69 11.28 8.91 2.92
CA PRO A 69 10.34 8.04 3.65
C PRO A 69 9.60 7.11 2.70
N TYR A 70 9.37 5.88 3.13
CA TYR A 70 8.54 4.94 2.39
C TYR A 70 7.60 4.19 3.32
N ILE A 71 6.49 3.71 2.75
CA ILE A 71 5.57 2.77 3.38
C ILE A 71 5.44 1.59 2.42
N ARG A 72 5.58 0.39 2.94
CA ARG A 72 5.52 -0.84 2.15
C ARG A 72 4.40 -1.73 2.66
N ILE A 73 3.61 -2.26 1.73
CA ILE A 73 2.58 -3.25 2.02
C ILE A 73 2.93 -4.51 1.24
N GLU A 74 3.19 -5.59 1.96
CA GLU A 74 3.57 -6.88 1.41
C GLU A 74 2.50 -7.90 1.76
N ASP A 75 2.02 -8.65 0.77
CA ASP A 75 1.01 -9.67 0.98
C ASP A 75 1.43 -11.00 0.37
N ASN A 76 0.82 -12.08 0.88
CA ASN A 76 1.02 -13.45 0.40
C ASN A 76 -0.15 -13.95 -0.46
N GLY A 77 -0.84 -13.04 -1.13
CA GLY A 77 -1.99 -13.40 -1.98
C GLY A 77 -1.58 -14.08 -3.27
N THR A 78 -2.51 -14.11 -4.22
CA THR A 78 -2.30 -14.79 -5.51
C THR A 78 -1.23 -14.16 -6.38
N GLY A 79 -0.83 -12.92 -6.08
CA GLY A 79 0.10 -12.19 -6.91
C GLY A 79 -0.58 -11.64 -8.16
N ILE A 80 0.22 -11.00 -9.01
CA ILE A 80 -0.27 -10.36 -10.24
C ILE A 80 0.62 -10.83 -11.39
N GLU A 81 0.00 -11.30 -12.46
CA GLU A 81 0.74 -11.69 -13.64
C GLU A 81 1.35 -10.48 -14.35
N GLN A 82 2.51 -10.66 -14.99
CA GLN A 82 3.23 -9.57 -15.64
C GLN A 82 2.37 -8.80 -16.65
N GLU A 83 1.55 -9.52 -17.41
CA GLU A 83 0.66 -8.89 -18.37
C GLU A 83 -0.35 -7.95 -17.74
N VAL A 84 -0.73 -8.25 -16.51
CA VAL A 84 -1.70 -7.45 -15.74
C VAL A 84 -1.02 -6.29 -15.05
N LEU A 85 0.24 -6.46 -14.60
CA LEU A 85 0.96 -5.41 -13.86
C LEU A 85 0.98 -4.06 -14.59
N ASP A 86 1.14 -4.08 -15.90
CA ASP A 86 1.18 -2.84 -16.68
C ASP A 86 -0.16 -2.13 -16.76
N ARG A 87 -1.23 -2.77 -16.32
CA ARG A 87 -2.59 -2.27 -16.46
C ARG A 87 -3.28 -1.95 -15.13
N ILE A 88 -2.68 -2.30 -14.00
CA ILE A 88 -3.37 -2.19 -12.71
C ILE A 88 -3.72 -0.75 -12.32
N PHE A 89 -3.03 0.23 -12.88
CA PHE A 89 -3.31 1.65 -12.63
C PHE A 89 -4.22 2.28 -13.69
N ILE A 90 -4.67 1.51 -14.68
CA ILE A 90 -5.61 2.01 -15.70
C ILE A 90 -7.00 2.11 -15.04
N PRO A 91 -7.68 3.26 -15.17
CA PRO A 91 -9.02 3.43 -14.60
C PRO A 91 -9.98 2.33 -15.08
N PHE A 92 -10.78 1.81 -14.14
CA PHE A 92 -11.80 0.76 -14.38
C PHE A 92 -11.24 -0.60 -14.79
N PHE A 93 -9.90 -0.76 -14.84
CA PHE A 93 -9.32 -2.08 -15.06
C PHE A 93 -9.43 -2.91 -13.77
N THR A 94 -9.98 -4.11 -13.86
CA THR A 94 -10.07 -5.04 -12.74
C THR A 94 -10.20 -6.47 -13.25
N THR A 95 -9.57 -7.40 -12.53
CA THR A 95 -9.75 -8.84 -12.74
C THR A 95 -10.80 -9.42 -11.79
N LYS A 96 -11.38 -8.61 -10.92
CA LYS A 96 -12.35 -9.04 -9.91
C LYS A 96 -13.77 -8.63 -10.32
N PRO A 97 -14.75 -9.54 -10.23
CA PRO A 97 -16.15 -9.22 -10.59
C PRO A 97 -16.74 -8.09 -9.75
N THR A 98 -16.28 -7.92 -8.52
CA THR A 98 -16.80 -6.91 -7.59
C THR A 98 -15.95 -5.65 -7.53
N GLY A 99 -14.78 -5.65 -8.19
CA GLY A 99 -13.89 -4.51 -8.17
C GLY A 99 -14.28 -3.44 -9.16
N SER A 100 -14.12 -2.17 -8.80
CA SER A 100 -14.42 -1.04 -9.69
C SER A 100 -13.26 -0.68 -10.61
N GLY A 101 -12.04 -1.09 -10.26
CA GLY A 101 -10.84 -0.75 -11.02
C GLY A 101 -10.35 0.67 -10.84
N ILE A 102 -10.87 1.40 -9.84
CA ILE A 102 -10.47 2.80 -9.61
C ILE A 102 -9.61 3.00 -8.37
N GLY A 103 -9.60 2.02 -7.44
CA GLY A 103 -8.85 2.16 -6.18
C GLY A 103 -7.36 2.41 -6.39
N LEU A 104 -6.70 1.65 -7.26
CA LEU A 104 -5.27 1.83 -7.54
C LEU A 104 -4.99 3.12 -8.31
N THR A 105 -5.89 3.50 -9.21
CA THR A 105 -5.77 4.78 -9.93
C THR A 105 -5.83 5.95 -8.96
N ILE A 106 -6.78 5.93 -8.02
CA ILE A 106 -6.92 6.96 -7.01
C ILE A 106 -5.67 7.00 -6.12
N SER A 107 -5.17 5.83 -5.71
CA SER A 107 -3.95 5.74 -4.91
C SER A 107 -2.75 6.38 -5.61
N ARG A 108 -2.58 6.12 -6.90
CA ARG A 108 -1.52 6.72 -7.69
C ARG A 108 -1.67 8.24 -7.78
N GLN A 109 -2.90 8.73 -7.98
CA GLN A 109 -3.16 10.17 -8.02
C GLN A 109 -2.84 10.84 -6.70
N ILE A 110 -3.21 10.22 -5.58
CA ILE A 110 -2.89 10.74 -4.24
C ILE A 110 -1.38 10.82 -4.06
N MET A 111 -0.64 9.77 -4.44
CA MET A 111 0.81 9.79 -4.34
C MET A 111 1.43 10.89 -5.21
N HIS A 112 0.91 11.11 -6.41
CA HIS A 112 1.36 12.19 -7.28
C HIS A 112 1.14 13.57 -6.65
N LEU A 113 0.00 13.77 -5.97
CA LEU A 113 -0.27 15.01 -5.23
C LEU A 113 0.76 15.26 -4.14
N HIS A 114 1.32 14.21 -3.58
CA HIS A 114 2.36 14.27 -2.55
C HIS A 114 3.77 14.30 -3.13
N ARG A 115 3.90 14.39 -4.46
CA ARG A 115 5.19 14.33 -5.19
C ARG A 115 5.93 13.03 -4.92
N GLY A 116 5.18 11.99 -4.61
CA GLY A 116 5.70 10.65 -4.39
C GLY A 116 5.35 9.70 -5.51
N THR A 117 5.69 8.44 -5.32
CA THR A 117 5.40 7.38 -6.28
C THR A 117 4.81 6.17 -5.59
N ILE A 118 4.07 5.38 -6.35
CA ILE A 118 3.64 4.05 -5.95
C ILE A 118 4.20 3.06 -6.94
N THR A 119 4.88 2.03 -6.45
CA THR A 119 5.44 0.97 -7.27
C THR A 119 4.93 -0.37 -6.79
N VAL A 120 4.97 -1.36 -7.67
CA VAL A 120 4.53 -2.71 -7.37
C VAL A 120 5.54 -3.73 -7.89
N SER A 121 5.80 -4.74 -7.06
CA SER A 121 6.55 -5.92 -7.43
C SER A 121 5.68 -7.13 -7.08
N SER A 122 5.50 -8.06 -8.00
CA SER A 122 4.60 -9.19 -7.77
C SER A 122 5.04 -10.41 -8.56
N GLU A 123 4.80 -11.59 -7.96
CA GLU A 123 4.99 -12.88 -8.62
C GLU A 123 3.72 -13.71 -8.45
N PRO A 124 3.17 -14.29 -9.53
CA PRO A 124 2.02 -15.18 -9.43
C PRO A 124 2.26 -16.31 -8.43
N GLY A 125 1.31 -16.53 -7.54
CA GLY A 125 1.38 -17.57 -6.52
C GLY A 125 2.20 -17.22 -5.29
N LYS A 126 2.88 -16.06 -5.25
CA LYS A 126 3.72 -15.67 -4.12
C LYS A 126 3.25 -14.41 -3.43
N GLY A 127 2.55 -13.52 -4.11
CA GLY A 127 2.04 -12.29 -3.54
C GLY A 127 2.56 -11.04 -4.21
N SER A 128 2.34 -9.92 -3.55
CA SER A 128 2.67 -8.60 -4.08
C SER A 128 3.29 -7.70 -3.03
N ILE A 129 4.12 -6.77 -3.48
CA ILE A 129 4.72 -5.73 -2.65
C ILE A 129 4.41 -4.38 -3.29
N PHE A 130 3.63 -3.55 -2.60
CA PHE A 130 3.41 -2.17 -2.99
C PHE A 130 4.27 -1.26 -2.12
N THR A 131 4.97 -0.33 -2.75
CA THR A 131 5.82 0.63 -2.06
C THR A 131 5.37 2.05 -2.37
N LEU A 132 5.04 2.79 -1.32
CA LEU A 132 4.74 4.23 -1.40
C LEU A 132 6.03 4.96 -1.03
N LEU A 133 6.57 5.73 -1.96
CA LEU A 133 7.81 6.47 -1.75
C LEU A 133 7.49 7.96 -1.75
N PHE A 134 7.88 8.64 -0.67
CA PHE A 134 7.63 10.06 -0.49
C PHE A 134 8.89 10.88 -0.77
N PRO A 135 8.76 12.19 -1.07
CA PRO A 135 9.94 13.03 -1.22
C PRO A 135 10.69 13.15 0.11
N GLY A 136 11.97 13.39 0.03
CA GLY A 136 12.78 13.58 1.23
C GLY A 136 12.31 14.79 2.03
N VAL A 137 12.56 14.74 3.34
CA VAL A 137 12.26 15.86 4.25
C VAL A 137 13.50 16.73 4.34
N PHE A 138 13.35 18.01 3.99
CA PHE A 138 14.43 18.98 4.07
C PHE A 138 14.21 19.91 5.23
#